data_59172c4da4a9922334e3d5e6fffaa7dc
#
_entry.id   59172c4da4a9922334e3d5e6fffaa7dc
#
_cell.length_a   1.000
_cell.length_b   1.000
_cell.length_c   1.000
_cell.angle_alpha   90.00
_cell.angle_beta   90.00
_cell.angle_gamma   90.00
#
_symmetry.space_group_name_H-M   'P 1'
#
loop_
_entity.id
_entity.type
_entity.pdbx_description
1 polymer ?
#
loop_
_entity_poly.entity_id
_entity_poly.type
_entity_poly.pdbx_seq_one_letter_code
_entity_poly.pdbx_strand_id
1 'polypeptide(L)' 'MIILKELVELVAKTIAGGVEFAAMKTLVQDMESQDLSGAEKREKVLEDFKQIGYELAGWTVNALLELAIIWIRSAV' A
#
# COMPACT_ATOMS: atom_id res chain seq x y z
N MET A 1 3.20 19.46 14.65
CA MET A 1 2.54 19.33 13.35
C MET A 1 2.70 17.91 12.83
N ILE A 2 1.61 17.26 12.47
CA ILE A 2 1.63 15.90 11.91
C ILE A 2 1.91 15.99 10.42
N ILE A 3 2.96 15.31 9.96
CA ILE A 3 3.21 15.22 8.52
C ILE A 3 2.26 14.19 7.90
N LEU A 4 1.96 14.38 6.62
CA LEU A 4 1.04 13.51 5.90
C LEU A 4 1.41 12.03 6.00
N LYS A 5 2.70 11.70 5.88
CA LYS A 5 3.17 10.31 6.01
C LYS A 5 2.83 9.68 7.35
N GLU A 6 3.02 10.43 8.44
CA GLU A 6 2.71 9.93 9.77
C GLU A 6 1.21 9.68 9.93
N LEU A 7 0.39 10.57 9.39
CA LEU A 7 -1.06 10.42 9.42
C LEU A 7 -1.50 9.19 8.64
N VAL A 8 -0.95 9.01 7.44
CA VAL A 8 -1.27 7.86 6.58
C VAL A 8 -0.88 6.55 7.30
N GLU A 9 0.30 6.49 7.92
CA GLU A 9 0.72 5.31 8.67
C GLU A 9 -0.21 5.01 9.84
N LEU A 10 -0.63 6.03 10.56
CA LEU A 10 -1.55 5.85 11.67
C LEU A 10 -2.88 5.27 11.22
N VAL A 11 -3.43 5.80 10.14
CA VAL A 11 -4.68 5.29 9.56
C VAL A 11 -4.52 3.84 9.10
N ALA A 12 -3.44 3.54 8.40
CA ALA A 12 -3.18 2.18 7.90
C ALA A 12 -3.05 1.18 9.04
N LYS A 13 -2.34 1.53 10.10
CA LYS A 13 -2.19 0.68 11.27
C LYS A 13 -3.53 0.44 11.99
N THR A 14 -4.39 1.42 11.95
CA THR A 14 -5.71 1.34 12.58
C THR A 14 -6.62 0.37 11.83
N ILE A 15 -6.58 0.37 10.49
CA ILE A 15 -7.48 -0.47 9.70
C ILE A 15 -6.93 -1.87 9.42
N ALA A 16 -5.63 -2.09 9.50
CA ALA A 16 -5.06 -3.41 9.19
C ALA A 16 -3.90 -3.80 10.10
N GLY A 17 -2.87 -2.99 10.18
CA GLY A 17 -1.69 -3.30 10.97
C GLY A 17 -0.41 -2.81 10.32
N GLY A 18 0.64 -2.63 11.13
CA GLY A 18 1.91 -2.10 10.67
C GLY A 18 2.65 -3.04 9.71
N VAL A 19 2.58 -4.35 9.97
CA VAL A 19 3.25 -5.36 9.14
C VAL A 19 2.61 -5.41 7.75
N GLU A 20 1.29 -5.43 7.70
CA GLU A 20 0.51 -5.47 6.46
C GLU A 20 0.76 -4.22 5.64
N PHE A 21 0.80 -3.06 6.28
CA PHE A 21 1.08 -1.81 5.58
C PHE A 21 2.52 -1.76 5.06
N ALA A 22 3.48 -2.24 5.84
CA ALA A 22 4.87 -2.32 5.41
C ALA A 22 5.03 -3.20 4.16
N ALA A 23 4.35 -4.35 4.13
CA ALA A 23 4.35 -5.24 2.98
C ALA A 23 3.76 -4.54 1.75
N MET A 24 2.64 -3.84 1.93
CA MET A 24 2.01 -3.11 0.83
C MET A 24 2.91 -2.01 0.29
N LYS A 25 3.56 -1.24 1.17
CA LYS A 25 4.50 -0.19 0.75
C LYS A 25 5.64 -0.75 -0.09
N THR A 26 6.19 -1.88 0.33
CA THR A 26 7.28 -2.54 -0.40
C THR A 26 6.84 -2.95 -1.80
N LEU A 27 5.67 -3.54 -1.92
CA LEU A 27 5.14 -3.97 -3.23
C LEU A 27 4.90 -2.77 -4.15
N VAL A 28 4.34 -1.69 -3.62
CA VAL A 28 4.08 -0.49 -4.42
C VAL A 28 5.40 0.13 -4.87
N GLN A 29 6.39 0.21 -3.99
CA GLN A 29 7.72 0.74 -4.34
C GLN A 29 8.37 -0.08 -5.44
N ASP A 30 8.29 -1.41 -5.35
CA ASP A 30 8.85 -2.29 -6.37
C ASP A 30 8.18 -2.08 -7.72
N MET A 31 6.87 -1.86 -7.73
CA MET A 31 6.14 -1.63 -8.97
C MET A 31 6.42 -0.27 -9.60
N GLU A 32 6.77 0.75 -8.81
CA GLU A 32 7.05 2.08 -9.34
C GLU A 32 8.20 2.08 -10.36
N SER A 33 9.13 1.14 -10.24
CA SER A 33 10.25 1.02 -11.18
C SER A 33 9.92 0.18 -12.42
N GLN A 34 8.73 -0.40 -12.50
CA GLN A 34 8.33 -1.23 -13.65
C GLN A 34 7.73 -0.36 -14.75
N ASP A 35 8.00 -0.75 -16.00
CA ASP A 35 7.45 -0.07 -17.18
C ASP A 35 6.05 -0.63 -17.51
N LEU A 36 5.10 -0.35 -16.63
CA LEU A 36 3.72 -0.81 -16.75
C LEU A 36 2.78 0.36 -16.58
N SER A 37 1.56 0.24 -17.10
CA SER A 37 0.52 1.25 -16.88
C SER A 37 0.12 1.28 -15.40
N GLY A 38 -0.51 2.37 -14.98
CA GLY A 38 -0.99 2.48 -13.59
C GLY A 38 -1.94 1.34 -13.23
N ALA A 39 -2.84 0.97 -14.15
CA ALA A 39 -3.79 -0.12 -13.93
C ALA A 39 -3.08 -1.47 -13.78
N GLU A 40 -2.09 -1.73 -14.62
CA GLU A 40 -1.31 -2.97 -14.54
C GLU A 40 -0.49 -3.07 -13.27
N LYS A 41 0.13 -1.96 -12.84
CA LYS A 41 0.88 -1.91 -11.57
C LYS A 41 -0.04 -2.21 -10.39
N ARG A 42 -1.21 -1.62 -10.37
CA ARG A 42 -2.19 -1.81 -9.31
C ARG A 42 -2.63 -3.27 -9.23
N GLU A 43 -2.97 -3.86 -10.36
CA GLU A 43 -3.40 -5.25 -10.43
C GLU A 43 -2.31 -6.19 -9.92
N LYS A 44 -1.07 -5.95 -10.34
CA LYS A 44 0.05 -6.78 -9.93
C LYS A 44 0.36 -6.68 -8.45
N VAL A 45 0.28 -5.48 -7.88
CA VAL A 45 0.46 -5.28 -6.45
C VAL A 45 -0.61 -6.04 -5.67
N LEU A 46 -1.88 -5.94 -6.09
CA LEU A 46 -2.97 -6.64 -5.41
C LEU A 46 -2.80 -8.16 -5.49
N GLU A 47 -2.37 -8.66 -6.64
CA GLU A 47 -2.10 -10.08 -6.80
C GLU A 47 -0.95 -10.55 -5.90
N ASP A 48 0.16 -9.82 -5.90
CA ASP A 48 1.32 -10.14 -5.08
C ASP A 48 0.99 -10.06 -3.58
N PHE A 49 0.22 -9.07 -3.19
CA PHE A 49 -0.20 -8.93 -1.79
C PHE A 49 -1.06 -10.12 -1.37
N LYS A 50 -1.95 -10.57 -2.24
CA LYS A 50 -2.79 -11.74 -1.99
C LYS A 50 -1.94 -13.00 -1.79
N GLN A 51 -0.83 -13.13 -2.51
CA GLN A 51 0.07 -14.26 -2.40
C GLN A 51 0.76 -14.34 -1.04
N ILE A 52 0.90 -13.22 -0.34
CA ILE A 52 1.50 -13.21 1.00
C ILE A 52 0.60 -13.93 1.99
N GLY A 53 -0.71 -13.93 1.78
CA GLY A 53 -1.65 -14.71 2.57
C GLY A 53 -2.27 -14.01 3.77
N TYR A 54 -2.21 -12.70 3.83
CA TYR A 54 -2.93 -11.96 4.88
C TYR A 54 -4.43 -12.08 4.66
N GLU A 55 -5.15 -12.44 5.73
CA GLU A 55 -6.60 -12.56 5.67
C GLU A 55 -7.25 -11.21 5.97
N LEU A 56 -7.45 -10.40 4.94
CA LEU A 56 -8.05 -9.09 5.05
C LEU A 56 -9.27 -9.00 4.12
N ALA A 57 -10.26 -8.22 4.54
CA ALA A 57 -11.39 -7.93 3.69
C ALA A 57 -10.93 -7.16 2.43
N GLY A 58 -11.62 -7.35 1.32
CA GLY A 58 -11.25 -6.70 0.06
C GLY A 58 -11.13 -5.19 0.16
N TRP A 59 -12.06 -4.53 0.88
CA TRP A 59 -12.00 -3.07 1.06
C TRP A 59 -10.76 -2.64 1.84
N THR A 60 -10.32 -3.47 2.80
CA THR A 60 -9.12 -3.18 3.59
C THR A 60 -7.87 -3.24 2.71
N VAL A 61 -7.78 -4.25 1.85
CA VAL A 61 -6.65 -4.39 0.91
C VAL A 61 -6.60 -3.19 -0.02
N ASN A 62 -7.73 -2.80 -0.59
CA ASN A 62 -7.80 -1.64 -1.49
C ASN A 62 -7.43 -0.35 -0.75
N ALA A 63 -7.90 -0.19 0.48
CA ALA A 63 -7.57 0.98 1.29
C ALA A 63 -6.07 1.05 1.57
N LEU A 64 -5.46 -0.08 1.93
CA LEU A 64 -4.01 -0.15 2.17
C LEU A 64 -3.22 0.23 0.91
N LEU A 65 -3.66 -0.24 -0.24
CA LEU A 65 -3.01 0.09 -1.51
C LEU A 65 -3.04 1.61 -1.76
N GLU A 66 -4.21 2.23 -1.61
CA GLU A 66 -4.35 3.67 -1.79
C GLU A 66 -3.48 4.46 -0.79
N LEU A 67 -3.48 4.03 0.46
CA LEU A 67 -2.67 4.68 1.50
C LEU A 67 -1.18 4.52 1.22
N ALA A 68 -0.75 3.37 0.72
CA ALA A 68 0.65 3.14 0.36
C ALA A 68 1.08 4.05 -0.80
N ILE A 69 0.21 4.21 -1.80
CA ILE A 69 0.48 5.11 -2.92
C ILE A 69 0.62 6.55 -2.43
N ILE A 70 -0.29 6.99 -1.57
CA ILE A 70 -0.22 8.34 -0.99
C ILE A 70 1.06 8.51 -0.19
N TRP A 71 1.40 7.53 0.62
CA TRP A 71 2.60 7.56 1.45
C TRP A 71 3.87 7.71 0.61
N ILE A 72 3.97 6.92 -0.47
CA ILE A 72 5.13 6.95 -1.36
C ILE A 72 5.23 8.28 -2.11
N ARG A 73 4.09 8.79 -2.61
CA ARG A 73 4.06 10.04 -3.37
C ARG A 73 4.21 11.29 -2.53
N SER A 74 4.00 11.18 -1.23
CA SER A 74 4.22 12.31 -0.32
C SER A 74 5.65 12.37 0.21
N ALA A 75 6.56 11.60 -0.37
CA ALA A 75 7.98 11.64 -0.07
C ALA A 75 8.60 12.89 -0.67
N VAL A 76 8.78 13.87 0.13
CA VAL A 76 9.45 15.10 -0.30
C VAL A 76 10.63 15.34 0.62
#